data_45b14686a724cc0759fef2fe3a14e50d
#
_entry.id   45b14686a724cc0759fef2fe3a14e50d
#
_cell.length_a   1.000
_cell.length_b   1.000
_cell.length_c   1.000
_cell.angle_alpha   90.00
_cell.angle_beta   90.00
_cell.angle_gamma   90.00
#
_symmetry.space_group_name_H-M   'P 1'
#
loop_
_entity.id
_entity.type
_entity.pdbx_description
1 polymer ?
#
loop_
_entity_poly.entity_id
_entity_poly.type
_entity_poly.pdbx_seq_one_letter_code
_entity_poly.pdbx_strand_id
1 'polypeptide(L)'
;MFGLALTLGIGCAPTIIQVSTPAIQTAENPYYEIQFEPLTRETRVFVSFRLTVINRTDRNLEIDWNKTHYIHNNRSLGIFVFKGIIPQDIKDLTIPPDIVPARGTFSKEISPFRLIARAPLREGINVPSISPGPVPTGQSGILLVARQNGKEIREKVKISITEKVLND
;
A
#
# COMPACT_ATOMS: atom_id res chain seq x y z
N MET A 1 39.56 -50.64 3.26
CA MET A 1 39.07 -49.43 2.57
C MET A 1 37.68 -49.16 3.06
N PHE A 2 37.52 -48.20 3.98
CA PHE A 2 36.22 -47.77 4.47
C PHE A 2 35.80 -46.51 3.72
N GLY A 3 34.75 -46.65 2.89
CA GLY A 3 34.18 -45.50 2.19
C GLY A 3 33.24 -44.72 3.11
N LEU A 4 33.60 -43.47 3.38
CA LEU A 4 32.79 -42.51 4.13
C LEU A 4 31.74 -41.92 3.18
N ALA A 5 30.50 -42.36 3.29
CA ALA A 5 29.38 -41.80 2.55
C ALA A 5 28.98 -40.46 3.20
N LEU A 6 29.33 -39.33 2.53
CA LEU A 6 28.91 -37.98 2.94
C LEU A 6 27.46 -37.77 2.47
N THR A 7 26.49 -37.90 3.36
CA THR A 7 25.09 -37.51 3.07
C THR A 7 24.96 -36.02 3.10
N LEU A 8 24.92 -35.35 1.96
CA LEU A 8 24.55 -33.95 1.80
C LEU A 8 23.04 -33.82 2.12
N GLY A 9 22.71 -33.40 3.32
CA GLY A 9 21.35 -33.00 3.65
C GLY A 9 20.95 -31.76 2.86
N ILE A 10 20.08 -31.89 1.89
CA ILE A 10 19.45 -30.76 1.20
C ILE A 10 18.44 -30.16 2.19
N GLY A 11 18.88 -29.22 3.01
CA GLY A 11 17.98 -28.43 3.85
C GLY A 11 17.14 -27.52 2.95
N CYS A 12 15.83 -27.76 2.86
CA CYS A 12 14.91 -26.80 2.26
C CYS A 12 14.98 -25.50 3.08
N ALA A 13 15.26 -24.36 2.43
CA ALA A 13 15.19 -23.08 3.08
C ALA A 13 13.74 -22.79 3.51
N PRO A 14 13.50 -22.34 4.74
CA PRO A 14 12.15 -22.08 5.22
C PRO A 14 11.45 -21.02 4.36
N THR A 15 10.19 -21.25 4.07
CA THR A 15 9.35 -20.31 3.34
C THR A 15 8.89 -19.20 4.27
N ILE A 16 9.28 -17.94 4.01
CA ILE A 16 8.85 -16.77 4.76
C ILE A 16 7.73 -16.06 4.01
N ILE A 17 6.63 -15.75 4.71
CA ILE A 17 5.52 -14.94 4.19
C ILE A 17 5.29 -13.74 5.10
N GLN A 18 4.73 -12.66 4.56
CA GLN A 18 4.21 -11.57 5.39
C GLN A 18 2.74 -11.80 5.73
N VAL A 19 2.37 -11.43 6.95
CA VAL A 19 0.99 -11.44 7.45
C VAL A 19 0.67 -10.08 8.06
N SER A 20 -0.59 -9.67 7.96
CA SER A 20 -1.07 -8.42 8.58
C SER A 20 -2.06 -8.71 9.71
N THR A 21 -2.03 -7.86 10.71
CA THR A 21 -2.99 -7.89 11.83
C THR A 21 -3.51 -6.47 12.08
N PRO A 22 -4.81 -6.25 11.89
CA PRO A 22 -5.79 -7.14 11.26
C PRO A 22 -5.51 -7.36 9.76
N ALA A 23 -6.20 -8.31 9.12
CA ALA A 23 -6.10 -8.52 7.68
C ALA A 23 -6.59 -7.29 6.89
N ILE A 24 -7.69 -6.68 7.35
CA ILE A 24 -8.24 -5.42 6.86
C ILE A 24 -8.47 -4.53 8.09
N GLN A 25 -7.89 -3.35 8.09
CA GLN A 25 -8.17 -2.35 9.11
C GLN A 25 -9.30 -1.44 8.65
N THR A 26 -10.30 -1.26 9.51
CA THR A 26 -11.40 -0.33 9.28
C THR A 26 -11.36 0.80 10.30
N ALA A 27 -11.81 1.97 9.89
CA ALA A 27 -12.16 3.08 10.77
C ALA A 27 -13.35 3.83 10.19
N GLU A 28 -14.10 4.51 11.04
CA GLU A 28 -15.28 5.25 10.63
C GLU A 28 -15.38 6.59 11.35
N ASN A 29 -15.96 7.55 10.67
CA ASN A 29 -16.31 8.85 11.19
C ASN A 29 -17.69 9.28 10.63
N PRO A 30 -18.26 10.42 11.02
CA PRO A 30 -19.57 10.84 10.53
C PRO A 30 -19.68 11.02 9.01
N TYR A 31 -18.56 11.13 8.29
CA TYR A 31 -18.52 11.39 6.86
C TYR A 31 -18.31 10.13 6.02
N TYR A 32 -17.46 9.19 6.48
CA TYR A 32 -17.12 7.99 5.71
C TYR A 32 -16.60 6.85 6.60
N GLU A 33 -16.62 5.67 6.03
CA GLU A 33 -15.87 4.52 6.49
C GLU A 33 -14.66 4.31 5.56
N ILE A 34 -13.52 3.97 6.14
CA ILE A 34 -12.31 3.60 5.43
C ILE A 34 -11.95 2.15 5.72
N GLN A 35 -11.54 1.42 4.69
CA GLN A 35 -10.95 0.09 4.79
C GLN A 35 -9.58 0.12 4.14
N PHE A 36 -8.58 -0.42 4.83
CA PHE A 36 -7.19 -0.44 4.41
C PHE A 36 -6.65 -1.87 4.49
N GLU A 37 -6.37 -2.45 3.32
CA GLU A 37 -5.99 -3.86 3.15
C GLU A 37 -4.64 -3.95 2.44
N PRO A 38 -3.63 -4.65 3.01
CA PRO A 38 -2.37 -4.90 2.33
C PRO A 38 -2.53 -6.02 1.30
N LEU A 39 -1.88 -5.87 0.15
CA LEU A 39 -1.97 -6.78 -0.99
C LEU A 39 -0.60 -7.37 -1.31
N THR A 40 -0.54 -8.69 -1.47
CA THR A 40 0.67 -9.42 -1.85
C THR A 40 0.84 -9.52 -3.37
N ARG A 41 -0.24 -9.36 -4.14
CA ARG A 41 -0.30 -9.75 -5.55
C ARG A 41 0.16 -11.21 -5.71
N GLU A 42 1.11 -11.49 -6.60
CA GLU A 42 1.67 -12.83 -6.84
C GLU A 42 2.95 -13.10 -6.01
N THR A 43 3.14 -12.35 -4.93
CA THR A 43 4.33 -12.44 -4.07
C THR A 43 3.97 -12.96 -2.67
N ARG A 44 4.98 -13.31 -1.88
CA ARG A 44 4.85 -13.73 -0.47
C ARG A 44 4.91 -12.54 0.50
N VAL A 45 5.15 -11.35 -0.02
CA VAL A 45 5.26 -10.10 0.74
C VAL A 45 4.24 -9.09 0.23
N PHE A 46 3.81 -8.18 1.08
CA PHE A 46 2.93 -7.09 0.67
C PHE A 46 3.69 -6.08 -0.16
N VAL A 47 3.07 -5.60 -1.24
CA VAL A 47 3.68 -4.63 -2.18
C VAL A 47 2.80 -3.40 -2.42
N SER A 48 1.54 -3.47 -2.05
CA SER A 48 0.57 -2.39 -2.22
C SER A 48 -0.54 -2.49 -1.17
N PHE A 49 -1.47 -1.56 -1.22
CA PHE A 49 -2.65 -1.55 -0.38
C PHE A 49 -3.90 -1.30 -1.23
N ARG A 50 -5.02 -1.90 -0.84
CA ARG A 50 -6.34 -1.49 -1.30
C ARG A 50 -6.91 -0.50 -0.31
N LEU A 51 -7.21 0.69 -0.79
CA LEU A 51 -7.97 1.69 -0.06
C LEU A 51 -9.42 1.64 -0.54
N THR A 52 -10.34 1.40 0.37
CA THR A 52 -11.78 1.54 0.11
C THR A 52 -12.33 2.64 1.00
N VAL A 53 -13.10 3.57 0.41
CA VAL A 53 -13.76 4.66 1.12
C VAL A 53 -15.26 4.60 0.81
N ILE A 54 -16.08 4.46 1.83
CA ILE A 54 -17.55 4.40 1.73
C ILE A 54 -18.09 5.72 2.26
N ASN A 55 -18.62 6.56 1.38
CA ASN A 55 -19.18 7.85 1.74
C ASN A 55 -20.54 7.68 2.42
N ARG A 56 -20.67 8.13 3.65
CA ARG A 56 -21.90 8.01 4.47
C ARG A 56 -22.80 9.23 4.39
N THR A 57 -22.47 10.20 3.57
CA THR A 57 -23.20 11.47 3.44
C THR A 57 -23.93 11.59 2.11
N ASP A 58 -24.82 12.56 2.01
CA ASP A 58 -25.57 12.90 0.79
C ASP A 58 -24.83 13.89 -0.12
N ARG A 59 -23.52 14.06 0.09
CA ARG A 59 -22.66 14.97 -0.68
C ARG A 59 -21.40 14.25 -1.12
N ASN A 60 -20.83 14.67 -2.25
CA ASN A 60 -19.57 14.12 -2.72
C ASN A 60 -18.43 14.40 -1.72
N LEU A 61 -17.51 13.46 -1.63
CA LEU A 61 -16.29 13.54 -0.86
C LEU A 61 -15.11 13.54 -1.84
N GLU A 62 -14.11 14.38 -1.62
CA GLU A 62 -12.90 14.45 -2.43
C GLU A 62 -11.71 13.89 -1.64
N ILE A 63 -10.97 12.94 -2.21
CA ILE A 63 -9.72 12.43 -1.63
C ILE A 63 -8.57 13.31 -2.12
N ASP A 64 -7.87 13.98 -1.22
CA ASP A 64 -6.70 14.80 -1.51
C ASP A 64 -5.41 13.96 -1.46
N TRP A 65 -4.99 13.45 -2.61
CA TRP A 65 -3.80 12.61 -2.73
C TRP A 65 -2.48 13.35 -2.41
N ASN A 66 -2.45 14.67 -2.60
CA ASN A 66 -1.25 15.47 -2.32
C ASN A 66 -1.00 15.62 -0.80
N LYS A 67 -2.04 15.40 0.01
CA LYS A 67 -1.99 15.44 1.47
C LYS A 67 -2.16 14.07 2.13
N THR A 68 -2.57 13.06 1.36
CA THR A 68 -2.73 11.69 1.85
C THR A 68 -1.38 10.99 1.88
N HIS A 69 -0.94 10.56 3.06
CA HIS A 69 0.42 10.07 3.27
C HIS A 69 0.47 8.63 3.76
N TYR A 70 1.48 7.91 3.31
CA TYR A 70 1.90 6.66 3.89
C TYR A 70 2.58 6.90 5.23
N ILE A 71 2.18 6.11 6.24
CA ILE A 71 2.74 6.16 7.59
C ILE A 71 3.43 4.83 7.87
N HIS A 72 4.66 4.86 8.33
CA HIS A 72 5.38 3.68 8.83
C HIS A 72 6.01 3.98 10.17
N ASN A 73 5.74 3.13 11.18
CA ASN A 73 6.23 3.30 12.55
C ASN A 73 6.03 4.74 13.07
N ASN A 74 4.82 5.28 12.87
CA ASN A 74 4.40 6.65 13.24
C ASN A 74 5.09 7.80 12.46
N ARG A 75 5.91 7.50 11.45
CA ARG A 75 6.55 8.52 10.61
C ARG A 75 5.83 8.62 9.27
N SER A 76 5.59 9.84 8.81
CA SER A 76 5.12 10.09 7.45
C SER A 76 6.27 9.86 6.47
N LEU A 77 6.04 8.98 5.49
CA LEU A 77 7.03 8.63 4.46
C LEU A 77 6.61 9.09 3.05
N GLY A 78 5.75 10.10 2.97
CA GLY A 78 5.33 10.72 1.71
C GLY A 78 4.03 10.15 1.17
N ILE A 79 3.75 10.50 -0.08
CA ILE A 79 2.49 10.24 -0.76
C ILE A 79 2.38 8.81 -1.26
N PHE A 80 1.17 8.44 -1.67
CA PHE A 80 0.90 7.23 -2.45
C PHE A 80 0.90 7.52 -3.94
N VAL A 81 1.17 6.48 -4.71
CA VAL A 81 1.03 6.46 -6.17
C VAL A 81 0.15 5.30 -6.60
N PHE A 82 -0.46 5.43 -7.77
CA PHE A 82 -1.39 4.47 -8.35
C PHE A 82 -1.40 4.58 -9.87
N LYS A 83 -2.06 3.66 -10.55
CA LYS A 83 -2.18 3.67 -12.00
C LYS A 83 -2.82 4.98 -12.49
N GLY A 84 -2.19 5.63 -13.45
CA GLY A 84 -2.65 6.88 -14.06
C GLY A 84 -1.95 8.14 -13.56
N ILE A 85 -1.14 8.07 -12.50
CA ILE A 85 -0.27 9.19 -12.09
C ILE A 85 0.93 9.29 -13.03
N ILE A 86 1.27 10.49 -13.46
CA ILE A 86 2.50 10.79 -14.19
C ILE A 86 3.55 11.40 -13.25
N PRO A 87 4.87 11.25 -13.57
CA PRO A 87 5.94 11.79 -12.72
C PRO A 87 5.83 13.29 -12.42
N GLN A 88 5.28 14.07 -13.35
CA GLN A 88 5.11 15.51 -13.19
C GLN A 88 4.11 15.83 -12.06
N ASP A 89 2.99 15.08 -11.96
CA ASP A 89 1.99 15.28 -10.91
C ASP A 89 2.59 15.06 -9.52
N ILE A 90 3.52 14.11 -9.40
CA ILE A 90 4.23 13.84 -8.14
C ILE A 90 5.17 14.99 -7.79
N LYS A 91 5.95 15.44 -8.79
CA LYS A 91 6.94 16.51 -8.60
C LYS A 91 6.30 17.82 -8.18
N ASP A 92 5.17 18.16 -8.80
CA ASP A 92 4.50 19.45 -8.60
C ASP A 92 3.39 19.38 -7.53
N LEU A 93 3.15 18.19 -6.94
CA LEU A 93 2.04 17.94 -6.01
C LEU A 93 0.68 18.35 -6.60
N THR A 94 0.46 18.01 -7.85
CA THR A 94 -0.75 18.32 -8.62
C THR A 94 -1.58 17.08 -8.93
N ILE A 95 -1.46 16.03 -8.12
CA ILE A 95 -2.25 14.81 -8.28
C ILE A 95 -3.73 15.15 -8.17
N PRO A 96 -4.53 14.89 -9.22
CA PRO A 96 -5.96 15.19 -9.18
C PRO A 96 -6.66 14.43 -8.05
N PRO A 97 -7.64 15.03 -7.39
CA PRO A 97 -8.44 14.35 -6.38
C PRO A 97 -9.32 13.28 -7.01
N ASP A 98 -9.59 12.20 -6.27
CA ASP A 98 -10.66 11.28 -6.60
C ASP A 98 -11.95 11.68 -5.89
N ILE A 99 -13.05 11.59 -6.60
CA ILE A 99 -14.39 11.90 -6.07
C ILE A 99 -15.08 10.61 -5.64
N VAL A 100 -15.50 10.57 -4.39
CA VAL A 100 -16.38 9.53 -3.86
C VAL A 100 -17.80 10.08 -3.87
N PRO A 101 -18.70 9.58 -4.74
CA PRO A 101 -20.05 10.09 -4.84
C PRO A 101 -20.81 10.02 -3.51
N ALA A 102 -21.85 10.85 -3.37
CA ALA A 102 -22.78 10.78 -2.27
C ALA A 102 -23.32 9.34 -2.10
N ARG A 103 -23.25 8.79 -0.88
CA ARG A 103 -23.63 7.40 -0.54
C ARG A 103 -22.91 6.32 -1.37
N GLY A 104 -21.87 6.71 -2.10
CA GLY A 104 -21.10 5.82 -2.98
C GLY A 104 -19.90 5.19 -2.29
N THR A 105 -19.29 4.24 -3.01
CA THR A 105 -18.06 3.55 -2.61
C THR A 105 -16.98 3.79 -3.65
N PHE A 106 -15.79 4.08 -3.17
CA PHE A 106 -14.57 4.20 -3.96
C PHE A 106 -13.60 3.10 -3.53
N SER A 107 -12.89 2.50 -4.49
CA SER A 107 -11.82 1.55 -4.20
C SER A 107 -10.67 1.71 -5.17
N LYS A 108 -9.46 1.77 -4.65
CA LYS A 108 -8.24 1.93 -5.46
C LYS A 108 -7.08 1.16 -4.84
N GLU A 109 -6.27 0.54 -5.69
CA GLU A 109 -4.97 0.02 -5.28
C GLU A 109 -3.95 1.14 -5.32
N ILE A 110 -3.22 1.31 -4.21
CA ILE A 110 -2.23 2.36 -3.98
C ILE A 110 -0.93 1.77 -3.46
N SER A 111 0.20 2.35 -3.83
CA SER A 111 1.52 1.95 -3.35
C SER A 111 2.26 3.16 -2.78
N PRO A 112 3.00 3.02 -1.67
CA PRO A 112 3.82 4.11 -1.16
C PRO A 112 4.87 4.53 -2.19
N PHE A 113 4.93 5.80 -2.55
CA PHE A 113 5.89 6.29 -3.54
C PHE A 113 7.33 5.98 -3.16
N ARG A 114 7.66 6.06 -1.88
CA ARG A 114 9.01 5.79 -1.37
C ARG A 114 9.46 4.34 -1.56
N LEU A 115 8.53 3.39 -1.70
CA LEU A 115 8.84 1.97 -1.87
C LEU A 115 8.89 1.55 -3.34
N ILE A 116 8.74 2.49 -4.27
CA ILE A 116 8.78 2.19 -5.70
C ILE A 116 10.23 2.03 -6.15
N ALA A 117 10.56 0.85 -6.65
CA ALA A 117 11.80 0.57 -7.32
C ALA A 117 11.68 0.93 -8.81
N ARG A 118 12.64 1.68 -9.33
CA ARG A 118 12.82 1.85 -10.76
C ARG A 118 13.61 0.64 -11.27
N ALA A 119 12.99 -0.16 -12.14
CA ALA A 119 13.75 -1.17 -12.85
C ALA A 119 14.76 -0.45 -13.79
N PRO A 120 16.01 -0.93 -13.89
CA PRO A 120 16.94 -0.40 -14.86
C PRO A 120 16.37 -0.55 -16.28
N LEU A 121 16.58 0.45 -17.12
CA LEU A 121 16.22 0.41 -18.54
C LEU A 121 16.93 -0.82 -19.16
N ARG A 122 16.16 -1.80 -19.64
CA ARG A 122 16.69 -2.86 -20.49
C ARG A 122 16.81 -2.31 -21.91
N GLU A 123 17.89 -2.63 -22.61
CA GLU A 123 18.07 -2.29 -24.03
C GLU A 123 16.81 -2.70 -24.82
N GLY A 124 16.21 -1.74 -25.53
CA GLY A 124 15.00 -1.91 -26.35
C GLY A 124 13.67 -1.61 -25.66
N ILE A 125 13.63 -1.19 -24.39
CA ILE A 125 12.42 -0.78 -23.69
C ILE A 125 12.53 0.70 -23.33
N ASN A 126 11.80 1.55 -24.05
CA ASN A 126 11.81 3.01 -23.85
C ASN A 126 10.99 3.51 -22.65
N VAL A 127 10.35 2.64 -21.90
CA VAL A 127 9.54 3.01 -20.74
C VAL A 127 10.09 2.31 -19.49
N PRO A 128 10.53 3.04 -18.46
CA PRO A 128 10.95 2.44 -17.21
C PRO A 128 9.75 1.75 -16.56
N SER A 129 9.85 0.45 -16.30
CA SER A 129 8.84 -0.24 -15.51
C SER A 129 8.96 0.19 -14.05
N ILE A 130 7.88 0.74 -13.52
CA ILE A 130 7.76 1.08 -12.11
C ILE A 130 7.18 -0.13 -11.41
N SER A 131 7.95 -0.74 -10.51
CA SER A 131 7.50 -1.87 -9.71
C SER A 131 7.40 -1.46 -8.24
N PRO A 132 6.28 -1.72 -7.56
CA PRO A 132 6.20 -1.51 -6.13
C PRO A 132 7.13 -2.48 -5.40
N GLY A 133 7.94 -1.96 -4.50
CA GLY A 133 8.80 -2.75 -3.62
C GLY A 133 8.03 -3.32 -2.42
N PRO A 134 8.66 -4.23 -1.67
CA PRO A 134 8.03 -4.84 -0.50
C PRO A 134 7.75 -3.79 0.59
N VAL A 135 6.59 -3.92 1.20
CA VAL A 135 6.23 -3.14 2.39
C VAL A 135 7.04 -3.68 3.57
N PRO A 136 7.75 -2.83 4.33
CA PRO A 136 8.54 -3.29 5.45
C PRO A 136 7.66 -3.81 6.61
N THR A 137 8.20 -4.72 7.42
CA THR A 137 7.58 -5.15 8.68
C THR A 137 7.46 -3.99 9.66
N GLY A 138 6.50 -4.08 10.59
CA GLY A 138 6.18 -3.02 11.54
C GLY A 138 4.78 -2.44 11.32
N GLN A 139 4.52 -1.27 11.88
CA GLN A 139 3.24 -0.59 11.70
C GLN A 139 3.21 0.18 10.39
N SER A 140 2.38 -0.25 9.46
CA SER A 140 2.08 0.46 8.21
C SER A 140 0.70 1.07 8.25
N GLY A 141 0.50 2.21 7.58
CA GLY A 141 -0.81 2.86 7.60
C GLY A 141 -0.94 4.01 6.60
N ILE A 142 -2.10 4.62 6.65
CA ILE A 142 -2.47 5.76 5.84
C ILE A 142 -2.98 6.90 6.74
N LEU A 143 -2.53 8.12 6.48
CA LEU A 143 -3.20 9.34 6.87
C LEU A 143 -4.03 9.79 5.67
N LEU A 144 -5.30 9.43 5.65
CA LEU A 144 -6.23 9.85 4.61
C LEU A 144 -6.66 11.29 4.86
N VAL A 145 -6.58 12.12 3.83
CA VAL A 145 -7.10 13.49 3.83
C VAL A 145 -8.20 13.58 2.79
N ALA A 146 -9.40 13.88 3.24
CA ALA A 146 -10.56 14.08 2.39
C ALA A 146 -11.18 15.46 2.62
N ARG A 147 -11.93 15.96 1.65
CA ARG A 147 -12.65 17.24 1.74
C ARG A 147 -14.12 17.07 1.42
N GLN A 148 -14.95 17.79 2.14
CA GLN A 148 -16.37 17.92 1.83
C GLN A 148 -16.82 19.34 2.17
N ASN A 149 -17.44 20.04 1.22
CA ASN A 149 -17.89 21.43 1.39
C ASN A 149 -16.81 22.38 1.93
N GLY A 150 -15.58 22.26 1.42
CA GLY A 150 -14.44 23.07 1.88
C GLY A 150 -13.87 22.66 3.24
N LYS A 151 -14.49 21.72 3.96
CA LYS A 151 -13.98 21.20 5.22
C LYS A 151 -13.03 20.03 4.96
N GLU A 152 -11.82 20.09 5.53
CA GLU A 152 -10.86 19.00 5.52
C GLU A 152 -11.13 18.04 6.67
N ILE A 153 -11.14 16.75 6.35
CA ILE A 153 -11.37 15.64 7.28
C ILE A 153 -10.16 14.73 7.19
N ARG A 154 -9.58 14.38 8.33
CA ARG A 154 -8.40 13.53 8.40
C ARG A 154 -8.71 12.27 9.18
N GLU A 155 -8.29 11.12 8.66
CA GLU A 155 -8.41 9.83 9.33
C GLU A 155 -7.09 9.08 9.25
N LYS A 156 -6.68 8.46 10.35
CA LYS A 156 -5.44 7.69 10.42
C LYS A 156 -5.74 6.23 10.72
N VAL A 157 -5.32 5.36 9.82
CA VAL A 157 -5.54 3.91 9.93
C VAL A 157 -4.19 3.20 9.89
N LYS A 158 -4.01 2.18 10.71
CA LYS A 158 -2.75 1.42 10.81
C LYS A 158 -3.01 -0.06 10.93
N ILE A 159 -2.12 -0.84 10.32
CA ILE A 159 -2.02 -2.31 10.43
C ILE A 159 -0.63 -2.68 10.90
N SER A 160 -0.50 -3.83 11.53
CA SER A 160 0.79 -4.43 11.88
C SER A 160 1.17 -5.48 10.84
N ILE A 161 2.37 -5.37 10.27
CA ILE A 161 2.91 -6.34 9.30
C ILE A 161 4.06 -7.08 9.96
N THR A 162 3.98 -8.41 9.96
CA THR A 162 4.98 -9.31 10.54
C THR A 162 5.36 -10.40 9.54
N GLU A 163 6.47 -11.07 9.78
CA GLU A 163 6.88 -12.24 9.04
C GLU A 163 6.46 -13.52 9.76
N LYS A 164 6.06 -14.53 8.98
CA LYS A 164 5.75 -15.86 9.47
C LYS A 164 6.54 -16.89 8.65
N VAL A 165 7.20 -17.79 9.34
CA VAL A 165 7.84 -18.96 8.73
C VAL A 165 6.78 -20.04 8.52
N LEU A 166 6.68 -20.53 7.30
CA LEU A 166 5.89 -21.73 7.00
C LEU A 166 6.83 -22.93 7.14
N ASN A 167 6.54 -23.81 8.07
CA ASN A 167 7.17 -25.12 8.15
C ASN A 167 6.37 -26.05 7.22
N ASP A 168 7.03 -26.52 6.18
CA ASP A 168 6.51 -27.58 5.30
C ASP A 168 6.51 -28.92 6.02
#